data_6b43550f921db60ae1fb202e35148514
#
_entry.id   6b43550f921db60ae1fb202e35148514
#
_cell.length_a   1.000
_cell.length_b   1.000
_cell.length_c   1.000
_cell.angle_alpha   90.00
_cell.angle_beta   90.00
_cell.angle_gamma   90.00
#
_symmetry.space_group_name_H-M   'P 1'
#
loop_
_entity.id
_entity.type
_entity.pdbx_description
1 polymer ?
#
loop_
_entity_poly.entity_id
_entity_poly.type
_entity_poly.pdbx_seq_one_letter_code
_entity_poly.pdbx_strand_id
1 'polypeptide(L)'
;MRIIFILSLLFISSTLIGQNLQGSTGLLNIPTAELNPDQTIIVGSSYLNKNQLFYGDYKYDSWAGFVNLTFLPFAEISFRYTGQIREISRENGNFPNRSPGAKIRLYKESKLIPTISLGVFDFTSVDGGGSRFFGSEYLVMTKNFHVGEVIHLSGTIGYGFDVLDAKYKEQEGVFYGISASLKEFPQVVVLIDYDSRYWNSGIRCTLFKNLQILAVLREFKSFEGALSYRFQLK
;
A
#
# COMPACT_ATOMS: atom_id res chain seq x y z
N MET A 1 -19.66 -0.20 -33.69
CA MET A 1 -20.56 -0.17 -32.51
C MET A 1 -20.32 -1.24 -31.45
N ARG A 2 -19.92 -2.48 -31.78
CA ARG A 2 -19.70 -3.55 -30.78
C ARG A 2 -18.44 -3.35 -29.89
N ILE A 3 -17.39 -2.70 -30.37
CA ILE A 3 -16.14 -2.43 -29.60
C ILE A 3 -16.37 -1.37 -28.53
N ILE A 4 -17.22 -0.37 -28.79
CA ILE A 4 -17.55 0.69 -27.81
C ILE A 4 -18.38 0.11 -26.65
N PHE A 5 -19.20 -0.91 -26.89
CA PHE A 5 -20.00 -1.55 -25.84
C PHE A 5 -19.16 -2.44 -24.90
N ILE A 6 -18.07 -3.02 -25.39
CA ILE A 6 -17.14 -3.81 -24.56
C ILE A 6 -16.28 -2.88 -23.69
N LEU A 7 -15.90 -1.72 -24.19
CA LEU A 7 -15.23 -0.70 -23.37
C LEU A 7 -16.15 -0.13 -22.27
N SER A 8 -17.45 0.02 -22.50
CA SER A 8 -18.37 0.58 -21.50
C SER A 8 -18.67 -0.34 -20.33
N LEU A 9 -18.45 -1.65 -20.44
CA LEU A 9 -18.56 -2.62 -19.33
C LEU A 9 -17.37 -2.59 -18.36
N LEU A 10 -16.30 -1.84 -18.68
CA LEU A 10 -15.15 -1.64 -17.81
C LEU A 10 -15.37 -0.55 -16.74
N PHE A 11 -16.51 0.14 -16.73
CA PHE A 11 -16.71 1.42 -16.07
C PHE A 11 -17.59 1.40 -14.80
N ILE A 12 -17.49 0.43 -13.90
CA ILE A 12 -18.24 0.52 -12.64
C ILE A 12 -17.35 0.21 -11.46
N SER A 13 -17.25 1.19 -10.58
CA SER A 13 -16.61 1.26 -9.25
C SER A 13 -15.18 1.77 -9.26
N SER A 14 -15.05 3.08 -9.17
CA SER A 14 -13.80 3.72 -8.80
C SER A 14 -13.80 4.00 -7.31
N THR A 15 -13.10 3.20 -6.61
CA THR A 15 -12.59 3.63 -5.32
C THR A 15 -11.14 4.05 -5.54
N LEU A 16 -10.74 5.23 -5.04
CA LEU A 16 -9.33 5.63 -4.94
C LEU A 16 -8.55 4.67 -4.04
N ILE A 17 -9.27 3.71 -3.44
CA ILE A 17 -8.76 2.69 -2.53
C ILE A 17 -8.04 1.61 -3.34
N GLY A 18 -6.82 1.30 -2.94
CA GLY A 18 -6.04 0.22 -3.51
C GLY A 18 -4.84 -0.12 -2.63
N GLN A 19 -4.12 -1.16 -3.02
CA GLN A 19 -2.96 -1.63 -2.28
C GLN A 19 -1.71 -0.82 -2.64
N ASN A 20 -0.90 -0.55 -1.62
CA ASN A 20 0.45 -0.03 -1.79
C ASN A 20 1.44 -1.18 -2.07
N LEU A 21 2.73 -0.86 -2.24
CA LEU A 21 3.79 -1.86 -2.47
C LEU A 21 3.93 -2.88 -1.32
N GLN A 22 3.45 -2.54 -0.14
CA GLN A 22 3.55 -3.38 1.06
C GLN A 22 2.35 -4.29 1.28
N GLY A 23 1.30 -4.13 0.45
CA GLY A 23 0.09 -4.95 0.52
C GLY A 23 -0.95 -4.46 1.53
N SER A 24 -0.78 -3.31 2.16
CA SER A 24 -1.83 -2.64 2.91
C SER A 24 -2.62 -1.69 2.04
N THR A 25 -3.83 -1.29 2.45
CA THR A 25 -4.56 -0.23 1.77
C THR A 25 -3.81 1.08 1.90
N GLY A 26 -3.41 1.66 0.75
CA GLY A 26 -2.49 2.80 0.74
C GLY A 26 -2.34 3.50 -0.60
N LEU A 27 -1.38 4.42 -0.69
CA LEU A 27 -1.00 5.09 -1.93
C LEU A 27 0.07 4.28 -2.69
N LEU A 28 1.31 4.74 -2.72
CA LEU A 28 2.43 4.05 -3.35
C LEU A 28 3.21 3.25 -2.30
N ASN A 29 3.72 3.95 -1.29
CA ASN A 29 4.50 3.37 -0.20
C ASN A 29 3.90 3.66 1.19
N ILE A 30 3.01 4.64 1.32
CA ILE A 30 2.37 4.98 2.58
C ILE A 30 0.98 4.34 2.73
N PRO A 31 0.56 4.03 3.98
CA PRO A 31 -0.82 3.63 4.26
C PRO A 31 -1.77 4.84 4.13
N THR A 32 -3.03 4.56 3.80
CA THR A 32 -4.15 5.51 3.96
C THR A 32 -5.02 5.11 5.15
N ALA A 33 -5.88 6.03 5.59
CA ALA A 33 -6.87 5.72 6.62
C ALA A 33 -8.04 4.88 6.09
N GLU A 34 -8.17 4.75 4.79
CA GLU A 34 -9.21 3.95 4.17
C GLU A 34 -8.95 2.45 4.33
N LEU A 35 -10.03 1.67 4.29
CA LEU A 35 -10.02 0.21 4.27
C LEU A 35 -10.70 -0.27 2.99
N ASN A 36 -10.34 -1.45 2.53
CA ASN A 36 -11.12 -2.12 1.50
C ASN A 36 -12.57 -2.35 1.99
N PRO A 37 -13.53 -2.59 1.08
CA PRO A 37 -14.86 -3.02 1.45
C PRO A 37 -14.82 -4.24 2.37
N ASP A 38 -15.80 -4.33 3.27
CA ASP A 38 -15.96 -5.52 4.13
C ASP A 38 -16.02 -6.81 3.31
N GLN A 39 -15.57 -7.92 3.89
CA GLN A 39 -15.52 -9.24 3.27
C GLN A 39 -14.68 -9.26 1.98
N THR A 40 -13.56 -8.55 1.97
CA THR A 40 -12.63 -8.50 0.83
C THR A 40 -11.32 -9.18 1.17
N ILE A 41 -10.85 -10.06 0.28
CA ILE A 41 -9.49 -10.59 0.28
C ILE A 41 -8.76 -10.03 -0.93
N ILE A 42 -7.53 -9.55 -0.73
CA ILE A 42 -6.63 -9.16 -1.81
C ILE A 42 -5.37 -9.98 -1.70
N VAL A 43 -4.96 -10.56 -2.83
CA VAL A 43 -3.70 -11.28 -2.96
C VAL A 43 -2.87 -10.59 -4.02
N GLY A 44 -1.59 -10.39 -3.75
CA GLY A 44 -0.73 -9.69 -4.70
C GLY A 44 0.74 -9.98 -4.51
N SER A 45 1.52 -9.37 -5.40
CA SER A 45 2.97 -9.40 -5.35
C SER A 45 3.54 -8.08 -5.81
N SER A 46 4.68 -7.70 -5.21
CA SER A 46 5.41 -6.47 -5.52
C SER A 46 6.84 -6.78 -5.92
N TYR A 47 7.37 -6.02 -6.85
CA TYR A 47 8.79 -5.87 -7.10
C TYR A 47 9.29 -4.64 -6.37
N LEU A 48 10.33 -4.81 -5.54
CA LEU A 48 10.94 -3.78 -4.71
C LEU A 48 12.40 -3.61 -5.15
N ASN A 49 12.74 -2.41 -5.56
CA ASN A 49 14.09 -2.09 -6.01
C ASN A 49 15.08 -2.14 -4.83
N LYS A 50 16.31 -2.53 -5.10
CA LYS A 50 17.42 -2.59 -4.11
C LYS A 50 17.66 -1.28 -3.36
N ASN A 51 17.21 -0.15 -3.86
CA ASN A 51 17.32 1.14 -3.19
C ASN A 51 16.26 1.35 -2.12
N GLN A 52 15.21 0.52 -2.06
CA GLN A 52 14.16 0.60 -1.05
C GLN A 52 14.54 -0.16 0.22
N LEU A 53 15.14 -1.33 0.07
CA LEU A 53 15.42 -2.22 1.18
C LEU A 53 16.89 -2.13 1.58
N PHE A 54 17.15 -1.60 2.75
CA PHE A 54 18.50 -1.55 3.32
C PHE A 54 18.70 -2.74 4.26
N TYR A 55 19.51 -3.71 3.83
CA TYR A 55 19.99 -4.80 4.69
C TYR A 55 21.43 -4.53 5.11
N GLY A 56 21.63 -3.51 5.95
CA GLY A 56 22.99 -3.04 6.27
C GLY A 56 23.70 -2.50 5.03
N ASP A 57 24.89 -3.03 4.71
CA ASP A 57 25.66 -2.63 3.53
C ASP A 57 25.20 -3.30 2.22
N TYR A 58 24.24 -4.23 2.31
CA TYR A 58 23.75 -5.00 1.17
C TYR A 58 22.45 -4.44 0.61
N LYS A 59 22.41 -4.25 -0.71
CA LYS A 59 21.24 -3.79 -1.45
C LYS A 59 20.83 -4.85 -2.46
N TYR A 60 19.61 -5.37 -2.32
CA TYR A 60 19.06 -6.39 -3.20
C TYR A 60 17.73 -5.99 -3.78
N ASP A 61 17.52 -6.31 -5.06
CA ASP A 61 16.17 -6.34 -5.61
C ASP A 61 15.41 -7.46 -4.91
N SER A 62 14.18 -7.18 -4.53
CA SER A 62 13.35 -8.10 -3.77
C SER A 62 11.98 -8.24 -4.39
N TRP A 63 11.34 -9.36 -4.13
CA TRP A 63 9.93 -9.54 -4.38
C TRP A 63 9.19 -9.68 -3.05
N ALA A 64 7.96 -9.25 -3.02
CA ALA A 64 7.09 -9.48 -1.88
C ALA A 64 5.77 -10.07 -2.35
N GLY A 65 5.35 -11.18 -1.74
CA GLY A 65 3.99 -11.67 -1.84
C GLY A 65 3.18 -11.18 -0.66
N PHE A 66 1.93 -10.78 -0.86
CA PHE A 66 1.09 -10.30 0.22
C PHE A 66 -0.36 -10.77 0.11
N VAL A 67 -0.98 -10.85 1.27
CA VAL A 67 -2.43 -11.05 1.43
C VAL A 67 -2.96 -9.95 2.35
N ASN A 68 -4.10 -9.38 1.98
CA ASN A 68 -4.81 -8.40 2.77
C ASN A 68 -6.25 -8.84 2.92
N LEU A 69 -6.74 -8.85 4.15
CA LEU A 69 -8.09 -9.25 4.51
C LEU A 69 -8.79 -8.12 5.25
N THR A 70 -9.90 -7.66 4.71
CA THR A 70 -10.86 -6.78 5.38
C THR A 70 -12.09 -7.61 5.70
N PHE A 71 -12.20 -8.08 6.92
CA PHE A 71 -13.29 -8.97 7.36
C PHE A 71 -14.35 -8.24 8.22
N LEU A 72 -13.95 -7.12 8.81
CA LEU A 72 -14.82 -6.23 9.57
C LEU A 72 -14.81 -4.85 8.90
N PRO A 73 -15.92 -4.10 8.92
CA PRO A 73 -16.00 -2.81 8.25
C PRO A 73 -15.05 -1.74 8.83
N PHE A 74 -14.37 -2.06 9.92
CA PHE A 74 -13.45 -1.17 10.63
C PHE A 74 -12.04 -1.74 10.81
N ALA A 75 -11.75 -2.96 10.33
CA ALA A 75 -10.45 -3.62 10.54
C ALA A 75 -9.91 -4.28 9.28
N GLU A 76 -8.62 -4.15 9.07
CA GLU A 76 -7.84 -4.78 8.01
C GLU A 76 -6.66 -5.53 8.63
N ILE A 77 -6.42 -6.75 8.18
CA ILE A 77 -5.26 -7.56 8.52
C ILE A 77 -4.47 -7.80 7.24
N SER A 78 -3.16 -7.68 7.31
CA SER A 78 -2.27 -7.95 6.19
C SER A 78 -1.15 -8.89 6.59
N PHE A 79 -0.64 -9.63 5.61
CA PHE A 79 0.56 -10.42 5.77
C PHE A 79 1.41 -10.27 4.51
N ARG A 80 2.69 -9.95 4.70
CA ARG A 80 3.69 -9.85 3.64
C ARG A 80 4.82 -10.83 3.89
N TYR A 81 5.22 -11.52 2.83
CA TYR A 81 6.44 -12.30 2.77
C TYR A 81 7.38 -11.63 1.76
N THR A 82 8.55 -11.24 2.18
CA THR A 82 9.56 -10.60 1.32
C THR A 82 10.74 -11.52 1.12
N GLY A 83 11.11 -11.78 -0.12
CA GLY A 83 12.26 -12.58 -0.51
C GLY A 83 13.18 -11.80 -1.45
N GLN A 84 14.43 -12.23 -1.53
CA GLN A 84 15.44 -11.64 -2.42
C GLN A 84 15.35 -12.30 -3.81
N ILE A 85 15.56 -11.50 -4.88
CA ILE A 85 15.48 -12.01 -6.27
C ILE A 85 16.80 -12.66 -6.70
N ARG A 86 17.93 -12.34 -6.09
CA ARG A 86 19.25 -12.82 -6.49
C ARG A 86 19.78 -13.87 -5.51
N GLU A 87 20.33 -14.97 -6.03
CA GLU A 87 21.13 -15.90 -5.23
C GLU A 87 22.29 -15.15 -4.58
N ILE A 88 22.27 -15.11 -3.26
CA ILE A 88 23.40 -14.64 -2.47
C ILE A 88 24.33 -15.84 -2.33
N SER A 89 25.64 -15.60 -2.39
CA SER A 89 26.63 -16.61 -2.06
C SER A 89 26.23 -17.30 -0.75
N ARG A 90 26.39 -18.63 -0.68
CA ARG A 90 25.96 -19.48 0.45
C ARG A 90 26.38 -19.00 1.84
N GLU A 91 27.31 -18.06 1.92
CA GLU A 91 27.82 -17.48 3.16
C GLU A 91 26.89 -16.45 3.82
N ASN A 92 25.98 -15.80 3.08
CA ASN A 92 25.15 -14.71 3.60
C ASN A 92 23.67 -15.01 3.75
N GLY A 93 23.22 -16.24 3.56
CA GLY A 93 21.88 -16.72 3.83
C GLY A 93 20.77 -15.91 3.15
N ASN A 94 19.75 -16.58 2.65
CA ASN A 94 18.50 -15.94 2.24
C ASN A 94 17.63 -15.75 3.51
N PHE A 95 17.45 -14.51 3.97
CA PHE A 95 16.62 -14.22 5.13
C PHE A 95 15.27 -13.65 4.69
N PRO A 96 14.28 -14.54 4.46
CA PRO A 96 12.95 -14.08 4.14
C PRO A 96 12.34 -13.33 5.33
N ASN A 97 11.73 -12.18 5.07
CA ASN A 97 11.00 -11.45 6.08
C ASN A 97 9.50 -11.77 6.02
N ARG A 98 8.89 -11.96 7.19
CA ARG A 98 7.47 -12.22 7.38
C ARG A 98 6.88 -11.11 8.20
N SER A 99 6.08 -10.28 7.58
CA SER A 99 5.58 -9.04 8.18
C SER A 99 4.05 -9.07 8.28
N PRO A 100 3.50 -9.48 9.43
CA PRO A 100 2.09 -9.28 9.71
C PRO A 100 1.78 -7.81 9.98
N GLY A 101 0.61 -7.36 9.57
CA GLY A 101 0.12 -6.01 9.79
C GLY A 101 -1.34 -6.00 10.19
N ALA A 102 -1.75 -4.96 10.89
CA ALA A 102 -3.14 -4.70 11.23
C ALA A 102 -3.42 -3.20 11.15
N LYS A 103 -4.62 -2.83 10.71
CA LYS A 103 -5.09 -1.44 10.70
C LYS A 103 -6.53 -1.40 11.17
N ILE A 104 -6.83 -0.47 12.07
CA ILE A 104 -8.16 -0.26 12.62
C ILE A 104 -8.60 1.16 12.30
N ARG A 105 -9.78 1.29 11.68
CA ARG A 105 -10.41 2.57 11.43
C ARG A 105 -11.12 3.04 12.69
N LEU A 106 -10.61 4.12 13.28
CA LEU A 106 -11.15 4.75 14.49
C LEU A 106 -12.36 5.65 14.18
N TYR A 107 -12.31 6.32 13.01
CA TYR A 107 -13.36 7.21 12.56
C TYR A 107 -13.53 7.13 11.04
N LYS A 108 -14.77 7.01 10.58
CA LYS A 108 -15.11 7.04 9.15
C LYS A 108 -15.35 8.48 8.70
N GLU A 109 -14.91 8.82 7.52
CA GLU A 109 -15.08 10.15 6.94
C GLU A 109 -16.52 10.67 7.04
N SER A 110 -16.63 11.93 7.45
CA SER A 110 -17.86 12.72 7.43
C SER A 110 -17.62 13.99 6.60
N LYS A 111 -18.62 14.87 6.52
CA LYS A 111 -18.49 16.12 5.77
C LYS A 111 -17.27 16.95 6.19
N LEU A 112 -17.00 17.06 7.47
CA LEU A 112 -15.91 17.90 8.02
C LEU A 112 -14.69 17.10 8.47
N ILE A 113 -14.91 15.90 9.02
CA ILE A 113 -13.86 15.10 9.68
C ILE A 113 -13.33 14.06 8.67
N PRO A 114 -11.99 13.89 8.52
CA PRO A 114 -11.40 12.85 7.70
C PRO A 114 -11.64 11.46 8.28
N THR A 115 -11.43 10.42 7.49
CA THR A 115 -11.21 9.06 8.00
C THR A 115 -9.95 9.06 8.84
N ILE A 116 -9.97 8.39 10.01
CA ILE A 116 -8.83 8.25 10.93
C ILE A 116 -8.60 6.79 11.20
N SER A 117 -7.36 6.31 11.04
CA SER A 117 -6.98 4.93 11.30
C SER A 117 -5.67 4.85 12.06
N LEU A 118 -5.56 3.84 12.92
CA LEU A 118 -4.35 3.42 13.60
C LEU A 118 -3.89 2.11 12.97
N GLY A 119 -2.61 1.99 12.68
CA GLY A 119 -2.06 0.78 12.09
C GLY A 119 -0.70 0.40 12.67
N VAL A 120 -0.40 -0.89 12.53
CA VAL A 120 0.88 -1.48 12.88
C VAL A 120 1.28 -2.45 11.79
N PHE A 121 2.54 -2.43 11.42
CA PHE A 121 3.11 -3.34 10.43
C PHE A 121 4.37 -4.00 11.01
N ASP A 122 4.56 -5.30 10.70
CA ASP A 122 5.65 -6.13 11.21
C ASP A 122 5.75 -6.12 12.75
N PHE A 123 4.65 -6.38 13.42
CA PHE A 123 4.54 -6.31 14.88
C PHE A 123 5.05 -7.56 15.61
N THR A 124 5.41 -8.63 14.89
CA THR A 124 5.95 -9.84 15.48
C THR A 124 7.47 -9.76 15.58
N SER A 125 7.97 -9.17 16.66
CA SER A 125 9.36 -9.37 17.08
C SER A 125 9.40 -10.63 17.94
N VAL A 126 10.10 -11.67 17.47
CA VAL A 126 10.38 -12.84 18.29
C VAL A 126 11.81 -12.69 18.79
N ASP A 127 11.97 -12.50 20.09
CA ASP A 127 13.28 -12.60 20.75
C ASP A 127 13.90 -13.95 20.39
N GLY A 128 15.05 -13.93 19.76
CA GLY A 128 15.84 -15.14 19.50
C GLY A 128 15.89 -15.65 18.05
N GLY A 129 15.42 -14.94 17.03
CA GLY A 129 15.63 -15.38 15.66
C GLY A 129 14.79 -14.78 14.54
N GLY A 130 13.83 -13.94 14.87
CA GLY A 130 13.06 -13.18 13.90
C GLY A 130 13.15 -11.70 14.25
N SER A 131 14.11 -10.99 13.69
CA SER A 131 14.15 -9.54 13.86
C SER A 131 12.92 -8.92 13.23
N ARG A 132 12.22 -8.05 13.96
CA ARG A 132 11.37 -7.03 13.38
C ARG A 132 12.22 -6.22 12.39
N PHE A 133 12.15 -6.63 11.13
CA PHE A 133 13.05 -6.04 10.15
C PHE A 133 12.46 -4.73 9.61
N PHE A 134 11.15 -4.71 9.35
CA PHE A 134 10.42 -3.57 8.82
C PHE A 134 9.22 -3.25 9.72
N GLY A 135 9.44 -2.51 10.78
CA GLY A 135 8.34 -2.09 11.67
C GLY A 135 7.76 -0.75 11.27
N SER A 136 6.49 -0.56 11.54
CA SER A 136 5.85 0.74 11.47
C SER A 136 4.60 0.75 12.34
N GLU A 137 4.51 1.69 13.25
CA GLU A 137 3.31 2.03 13.99
C GLU A 137 2.90 3.43 13.58
N TYR A 138 1.65 3.63 13.19
CA TYR A 138 1.26 4.91 12.64
C TYR A 138 -0.19 5.28 12.95
N LEU A 139 -0.41 6.58 13.06
CA LEU A 139 -1.73 7.20 12.96
C LEU A 139 -1.83 7.89 11.60
N VAL A 140 -2.92 7.67 10.89
CA VAL A 140 -3.13 8.22 9.55
C VAL A 140 -4.53 8.79 9.39
N MET A 141 -4.63 9.88 8.65
CA MET A 141 -5.86 10.56 8.28
C MET A 141 -5.95 10.69 6.77
N THR A 142 -7.14 10.44 6.23
CA THR A 142 -7.42 10.55 4.79
C THR A 142 -8.73 11.30 4.57
N LYS A 143 -8.70 12.28 3.66
CA LYS A 143 -9.86 13.08 3.29
C LYS A 143 -10.06 13.07 1.80
N ASN A 144 -11.30 12.79 1.38
CA ASN A 144 -11.70 12.76 -0.01
C ASN A 144 -12.39 14.08 -0.41
N PHE A 145 -12.07 14.57 -1.59
CA PHE A 145 -12.59 15.81 -2.14
C PHE A 145 -13.09 15.59 -3.57
N HIS A 146 -14.10 16.33 -3.96
CA HIS A 146 -14.56 16.41 -5.33
C HIS A 146 -14.28 17.84 -5.83
N VAL A 147 -13.42 17.95 -6.85
CA VAL A 147 -13.07 19.25 -7.45
C VAL A 147 -13.90 19.41 -8.73
N GLY A 148 -14.95 20.18 -8.62
CA GLY A 148 -15.98 20.27 -9.65
C GLY A 148 -16.67 18.92 -9.83
N GLU A 149 -17.14 18.66 -11.06
CA GLU A 149 -17.76 17.38 -11.43
C GLU A 149 -16.80 16.39 -12.10
N VAL A 150 -15.52 16.75 -12.22
CA VAL A 150 -14.55 16.08 -13.09
C VAL A 150 -13.49 15.30 -12.33
N ILE A 151 -13.01 15.80 -11.19
CA ILE A 151 -11.84 15.26 -10.49
C ILE A 151 -12.23 14.73 -9.11
N HIS A 152 -11.83 13.48 -8.84
CA HIS A 152 -11.78 12.92 -7.50
C HIS A 152 -10.35 13.07 -6.96
N LEU A 153 -10.21 13.71 -5.82
CA LEU A 153 -8.94 13.96 -5.13
C LEU A 153 -9.00 13.36 -3.74
N SER A 154 -7.91 12.75 -3.29
CA SER A 154 -7.77 12.32 -1.90
C SER A 154 -6.45 12.79 -1.34
N GLY A 155 -6.47 13.37 -0.15
CA GLY A 155 -5.29 13.76 0.62
C GLY A 155 -5.11 12.87 1.83
N THR A 156 -3.90 12.43 2.07
CA THR A 156 -3.51 11.59 3.21
C THR A 156 -2.35 12.25 3.95
N ILE A 157 -2.41 12.23 5.28
CA ILE A 157 -1.31 12.61 6.18
C ILE A 157 -1.29 11.66 7.36
N GLY A 158 -0.10 11.31 7.80
CA GLY A 158 0.08 10.44 8.97
C GLY A 158 1.40 10.71 9.68
N TYR A 159 1.54 10.04 10.81
CA TYR A 159 2.74 10.08 11.63
C TYR A 159 3.11 8.66 12.07
N GLY A 160 4.34 8.26 11.76
CA GLY A 160 4.93 7.02 12.20
C GLY A 160 5.61 7.20 13.56
N PHE A 161 5.25 6.34 14.51
CA PHE A 161 5.80 6.32 15.87
C PHE A 161 7.02 5.42 15.95
N ASP A 162 7.79 5.59 17.00
CA ASP A 162 8.89 4.74 17.39
C ASP A 162 8.58 4.06 18.73
N VAL A 163 7.56 3.20 18.74
CA VAL A 163 7.10 2.53 19.97
C VAL A 163 7.65 1.11 20.06
N LEU A 164 7.59 0.38 18.98
CA LEU A 164 8.08 -0.99 18.91
C LEU A 164 9.46 -0.99 18.24
N ASP A 165 10.42 -1.61 18.88
CA ASP A 165 11.78 -1.70 18.33
C ASP A 165 11.77 -2.47 17.00
N ALA A 166 12.29 -1.86 15.95
CA ALA A 166 12.45 -2.45 14.64
C ALA A 166 13.80 -2.05 14.06
N LYS A 167 14.45 -2.98 13.36
CA LYS A 167 15.76 -2.71 12.76
C LYS A 167 15.70 -1.60 11.71
N TYR A 168 14.61 -1.58 10.94
CA TYR A 168 14.29 -0.54 9.96
C TYR A 168 12.83 -0.14 10.12
N LYS A 169 12.56 1.15 10.12
CA LYS A 169 11.20 1.69 10.16
C LYS A 169 10.79 2.11 8.78
N GLU A 170 9.64 1.62 8.33
CA GLU A 170 9.13 1.98 7.01
C GLU A 170 8.59 3.41 7.00
N GLN A 171 7.82 3.78 8.03
CA GLN A 171 7.41 5.17 8.27
C GLN A 171 7.93 5.60 9.65
N GLU A 172 8.69 6.68 9.70
CA GLU A 172 9.20 7.30 10.91
C GLU A 172 9.01 8.81 10.81
N GLY A 173 8.18 9.37 11.68
CA GLY A 173 7.79 10.78 11.59
C GLY A 173 6.68 11.02 10.58
N VAL A 174 6.62 12.22 10.02
CA VAL A 174 5.52 12.65 9.14
C VAL A 174 5.63 12.01 7.76
N PHE A 175 4.53 11.45 7.29
CA PHE A 175 4.36 11.01 5.91
C PHE A 175 3.04 11.58 5.34
N TYR A 176 2.98 11.79 4.05
CA TYR A 176 1.80 12.36 3.40
C TYR A 176 1.78 12.07 1.91
N GLY A 177 0.61 12.24 1.29
CA GLY A 177 0.47 12.07 -0.14
C GLY A 177 -0.92 12.42 -0.66
N ILE A 178 -1.03 12.42 -1.96
CA ILE A 178 -2.26 12.70 -2.68
C ILE A 178 -2.50 11.66 -3.75
N SER A 179 -3.76 11.42 -4.05
CA SER A 179 -4.18 10.65 -5.21
C SER A 179 -5.29 11.39 -5.96
N ALA A 180 -5.26 11.30 -7.27
CA ALA A 180 -6.24 11.93 -8.14
C ALA A 180 -6.68 10.99 -9.26
N SER A 181 -7.97 11.03 -9.60
CA SER A 181 -8.52 10.37 -10.78
C SER A 181 -9.57 11.24 -11.46
N LEU A 182 -9.78 11.01 -12.74
CA LEU A 182 -10.90 11.61 -13.46
C LEU A 182 -12.16 10.77 -13.24
N LYS A 183 -13.30 11.43 -13.07
CA LYS A 183 -14.60 10.77 -12.92
C LYS A 183 -14.96 9.90 -14.14
N GLU A 184 -14.52 10.31 -15.35
CA GLU A 184 -14.73 9.54 -16.57
C GLU A 184 -13.77 8.34 -16.70
N PHE A 185 -12.59 8.40 -16.05
CA PHE A 185 -11.55 7.35 -16.06
C PHE A 185 -11.13 6.97 -14.63
N PRO A 186 -12.07 6.56 -13.79
CA PRO A 186 -11.83 6.34 -12.38
C PRO A 186 -10.94 5.13 -12.09
N GLN A 187 -10.75 4.24 -13.07
CA GLN A 187 -9.84 3.10 -12.98
C GLN A 187 -8.37 3.48 -13.04
N VAL A 188 -8.03 4.72 -13.45
CA VAL A 188 -6.67 5.24 -13.49
C VAL A 188 -6.51 6.31 -12.43
N VAL A 189 -5.61 6.07 -11.49
CA VAL A 189 -5.31 6.97 -10.37
C VAL A 189 -3.85 7.37 -10.45
N VAL A 190 -3.58 8.67 -10.47
CA VAL A 190 -2.23 9.24 -10.33
C VAL A 190 -1.97 9.45 -8.85
N LEU A 191 -0.78 9.10 -8.39
CA LEU A 191 -0.41 9.12 -6.98
C LEU A 191 0.96 9.77 -6.80
N ILE A 192 1.07 10.53 -5.71
CA ILE A 192 2.34 11.08 -5.23
C ILE A 192 2.32 10.94 -3.72
N ASP A 193 3.40 10.40 -3.14
CA ASP A 193 3.57 10.37 -1.69
C ASP A 193 5.00 10.67 -1.24
N TYR A 194 5.12 11.07 0.02
CA TYR A 194 6.36 11.18 0.78
C TYR A 194 6.28 10.23 1.96
N ASP A 195 7.16 9.24 2.00
CA ASP A 195 7.11 8.12 2.95
C ASP A 195 7.95 8.34 4.22
N SER A 196 8.18 9.57 4.63
CA SER A 196 9.07 10.06 5.68
C SER A 196 10.54 10.16 5.28
N ARG A 197 10.92 9.63 4.10
CA ARG A 197 12.31 9.64 3.61
C ARG A 197 12.41 10.10 2.16
N TYR A 198 11.52 9.56 1.31
CA TYR A 198 11.62 9.72 -0.14
C TYR A 198 10.29 10.13 -0.75
N TRP A 199 10.38 10.89 -1.81
CA TRP A 199 9.26 11.17 -2.68
C TRP A 199 9.05 10.03 -3.67
N ASN A 200 7.81 9.60 -3.81
CA ASN A 200 7.41 8.58 -4.76
C ASN A 200 6.30 9.13 -5.65
N SER A 201 6.32 8.77 -6.92
CA SER A 201 5.24 9.06 -7.87
C SER A 201 4.84 7.80 -8.60
N GLY A 202 3.60 7.73 -9.04
CA GLY A 202 3.15 6.53 -9.72
C GLY A 202 1.74 6.58 -10.24
N ILE A 203 1.35 5.47 -10.86
CA ILE A 203 0.03 5.28 -11.44
C ILE A 203 -0.50 3.92 -10.98
N ARG A 204 -1.76 3.93 -10.54
CA ARG A 204 -2.54 2.73 -10.26
C ARG A 204 -3.59 2.56 -11.33
N CYS A 205 -3.70 1.37 -11.90
CA CYS A 205 -4.72 1.03 -12.86
C CYS A 205 -5.50 -0.19 -12.37
N THR A 206 -6.83 -0.10 -12.33
CA THR A 206 -7.71 -1.23 -11.98
C THR A 206 -8.41 -1.75 -13.22
N LEU A 207 -8.12 -2.98 -13.59
CA LEU A 207 -8.70 -3.67 -14.74
C LEU A 207 -9.76 -4.68 -14.28
N PHE A 208 -10.80 -4.86 -15.08
CA PHE A 208 -11.85 -5.85 -14.82
C PHE A 208 -12.42 -5.79 -13.39
N LYS A 209 -12.43 -4.60 -12.78
CA LYS A 209 -12.89 -4.32 -11.40
C LYS A 209 -12.02 -4.91 -10.28
N ASN A 210 -11.21 -5.91 -10.55
CA ASN A 210 -10.55 -6.73 -9.54
C ASN A 210 -9.03 -6.77 -9.67
N LEU A 211 -8.48 -6.63 -10.87
CA LEU A 211 -7.05 -6.68 -11.12
C LEU A 211 -6.46 -5.28 -11.00
N GLN A 212 -5.59 -5.07 -10.04
CA GLN A 212 -4.88 -3.81 -9.82
C GLN A 212 -3.43 -3.92 -10.24
N ILE A 213 -2.96 -2.97 -11.02
CA ILE A 213 -1.57 -2.79 -11.41
C ILE A 213 -1.12 -1.46 -10.80
N LEU A 214 0.01 -1.48 -10.10
CA LEU A 214 0.66 -0.31 -9.52
C LEU A 214 2.05 -0.18 -10.12
N ALA A 215 2.36 0.97 -10.74
CA ALA A 215 3.68 1.33 -11.23
C ALA A 215 4.20 2.53 -10.43
N VAL A 216 5.40 2.43 -9.90
CA VAL A 216 5.99 3.40 -8.98
C VAL A 216 7.38 3.82 -9.46
N LEU A 217 7.65 5.10 -9.38
CA LEU A 217 8.97 5.70 -9.51
C LEU A 217 9.39 6.25 -8.15
N ARG A 218 10.29 5.55 -7.47
CA ARG A 218 10.88 5.97 -6.22
C ARG A 218 11.97 7.01 -6.47
N GLU A 219 11.92 8.14 -5.77
CA GLU A 219 12.81 9.29 -5.98
C GLU A 219 12.91 9.74 -7.44
N PHE A 220 11.90 9.43 -8.26
CA PHE A 220 11.91 9.65 -9.71
C PHE A 220 13.08 8.94 -10.45
N LYS A 221 13.70 7.90 -9.85
CA LYS A 221 14.87 7.20 -10.36
C LYS A 221 14.72 5.69 -10.47
N SER A 222 14.13 5.08 -9.46
CA SER A 222 14.04 3.61 -9.34
C SER A 222 12.63 3.13 -9.61
N PHE A 223 12.48 2.17 -10.52
CA PHE A 223 11.19 1.56 -10.83
C PHE A 223 10.85 0.48 -9.80
N GLU A 224 9.60 0.48 -9.37
CA GLU A 224 8.96 -0.53 -8.53
C GLU A 224 7.54 -0.77 -9.03
N GLY A 225 6.92 -1.85 -8.60
CA GLY A 225 5.55 -2.11 -9.00
C GLY A 225 4.89 -3.24 -8.25
N ALA A 226 3.57 -3.30 -8.35
CA ALA A 226 2.79 -4.37 -7.76
C ALA A 226 1.65 -4.81 -8.68
N LEU A 227 1.30 -6.08 -8.56
CA LEU A 227 0.11 -6.68 -9.15
C LEU A 227 -0.71 -7.31 -8.04
N SER A 228 -2.01 -6.99 -7.99
CA SER A 228 -2.89 -7.60 -7.00
C SER A 228 -4.28 -7.89 -7.57
N TYR A 229 -4.93 -8.87 -6.98
CA TYR A 229 -6.28 -9.28 -7.36
C TYR A 229 -7.20 -9.28 -6.15
N ARG A 230 -8.38 -8.69 -6.32
CA ARG A 230 -9.41 -8.55 -5.29
C ARG A 230 -10.47 -9.64 -5.43
N PHE A 231 -10.73 -10.33 -4.34
CA PHE A 231 -11.82 -11.28 -4.17
C PHE A 231 -12.84 -10.69 -3.20
N GLN A 232 -14.11 -10.64 -3.61
CA GLN A 232 -15.21 -10.31 -2.72
C GLN A 232 -15.78 -11.62 -2.18
N LEU A 233 -15.73 -11.80 -0.86
CA LEU A 233 -16.38 -12.91 -0.19
C LEU A 233 -17.89 -12.66 -0.18
N LYS A 234 -18.66 -13.70 -0.38
CA LYS A 234 -20.13 -13.64 -0.36
C LYS A 234 -20.67 -13.95 1.03
#